data_9bf27f684e6f135082ef53bda7e6d5f0
#
_entry.id   9bf27f684e6f135082ef53bda7e6d5f0
#
_cell.length_a   1.000
_cell.length_b   1.000
_cell.length_c   1.000
_cell.angle_alpha   90.00
_cell.angle_beta   90.00
_cell.angle_gamma   90.00
#
_symmetry.space_group_name_H-M   'P 1'
#
loop_
_entity.id
_entity.type
_entity.pdbx_description
1 polymer ?
#
loop_
_entity_poly.entity_id
_entity_poly.type
_entity_poly.pdbx_seq_one_letter_code
_entity_poly.pdbx_strand_id
1 'polypeptide(L)'
;MSMEQQIPTPPRPTRPPKQEVSGGVYVYTWEEEQISVIVQRIREDSKHTPSGEIRIKGDSEGHIHATRINLLSTQARNQVARHCASRCPSGRDWDAIVEQFCVMTLDHWREGEPVINLGTVKPSPEPDYRLFPYLLEGETTLIYGDGGIGKSYVAAYLASQIDQGITLGKNAAVQGNVLYLDYETNREIAARRFQAITRGYGLQESSGVLYRFCFQPLASDISEIQKIVAEEDIDFIVVDSAGPACGGDPESASSAINYFTALRSLRKTTLTIAHR
;
A
#
# COMPACT_ATOMS: atom_id res chain seq x y z
N MET A 1 -33.25 -52.47 -15.45
CA MET A 1 -32.48 -51.28 -15.84
C MET A 1 -31.72 -50.87 -14.59
N SER A 2 -30.44 -51.26 -14.53
CA SER A 2 -29.56 -50.88 -13.40
C SER A 2 -29.08 -49.47 -13.63
N MET A 3 -29.42 -48.56 -12.67
CA MET A 3 -28.81 -47.24 -12.63
C MET A 3 -27.36 -47.42 -12.11
N GLU A 4 -26.38 -47.36 -12.99
CA GLU A 4 -24.99 -47.20 -12.61
C GLU A 4 -24.86 -45.83 -11.90
N GLN A 5 -24.66 -45.89 -10.61
CA GLN A 5 -24.21 -44.71 -9.83
C GLN A 5 -22.83 -44.33 -10.35
N GLN A 6 -22.74 -43.24 -11.12
CA GLN A 6 -21.44 -42.61 -11.44
C GLN A 6 -20.77 -42.21 -10.16
N ILE A 7 -19.72 -42.92 -9.77
CA ILE A 7 -18.81 -42.51 -8.70
C ILE A 7 -18.18 -41.17 -9.12
N PRO A 8 -18.35 -40.08 -8.39
CA PRO A 8 -17.76 -38.81 -8.74
C PRO A 8 -16.24 -38.99 -8.83
N THR A 9 -15.66 -38.64 -9.95
CA THR A 9 -14.20 -38.63 -10.13
C THR A 9 -13.61 -37.68 -9.08
N PRO A 10 -12.60 -38.09 -8.30
CA PRO A 10 -11.96 -37.19 -7.34
C PRO A 10 -11.39 -35.98 -8.08
N PRO A 11 -11.48 -34.79 -7.48
CA PRO A 11 -10.94 -33.56 -8.09
C PRO A 11 -9.46 -33.73 -8.39
N ARG A 12 -9.01 -33.22 -9.53
CA ARG A 12 -7.59 -33.26 -9.90
C ARG A 12 -6.80 -32.37 -8.96
N PRO A 13 -5.56 -32.75 -8.56
CA PRO A 13 -4.71 -31.87 -7.77
C PRO A 13 -4.55 -30.52 -8.48
N THR A 14 -4.93 -29.46 -7.79
CA THR A 14 -4.80 -28.10 -8.33
C THR A 14 -3.34 -27.69 -8.36
N ARG A 15 -2.81 -27.27 -9.50
CA ARG A 15 -1.43 -26.79 -9.63
C ARG A 15 -1.26 -25.48 -8.85
N PRO A 16 -0.01 -25.16 -8.40
CA PRO A 16 0.26 -23.85 -7.81
C PRO A 16 -0.13 -22.73 -8.77
N PRO A 17 -0.72 -21.63 -8.27
CA PRO A 17 -1.10 -20.51 -9.11
C PRO A 17 0.12 -19.68 -9.56
N LYS A 18 -0.06 -18.92 -10.64
CA LYS A 18 0.80 -17.78 -10.92
C LYS A 18 0.55 -16.72 -9.84
N GLN A 19 1.62 -16.15 -9.31
CA GLN A 19 1.57 -15.16 -8.24
C GLN A 19 2.12 -13.82 -8.71
N GLU A 20 1.41 -12.75 -8.38
CA GLU A 20 1.85 -11.38 -8.55
C GLU A 20 1.64 -10.62 -7.23
N VAL A 21 2.66 -9.89 -6.78
CA VAL A 21 2.61 -9.12 -5.52
C VAL A 21 3.04 -7.69 -5.82
N SER A 22 2.19 -6.73 -5.50
CA SER A 22 2.47 -5.31 -5.67
C SER A 22 1.68 -4.49 -4.64
N GLY A 23 2.34 -3.55 -3.95
CA GLY A 23 1.68 -2.60 -3.05
C GLY A 23 0.82 -3.25 -1.95
N GLY A 24 1.24 -4.40 -1.39
CA GLY A 24 0.46 -5.12 -0.37
C GLY A 24 -0.80 -5.81 -0.90
N VAL A 25 -0.92 -5.91 -2.23
CA VAL A 25 -1.95 -6.68 -2.93
C VAL A 25 -1.31 -7.95 -3.49
N TYR A 26 -1.91 -9.09 -3.22
CA TYR A 26 -1.49 -10.41 -3.67
C TYR A 26 -2.51 -10.92 -4.66
N VAL A 27 -2.08 -11.24 -5.87
CA VAL A 27 -2.93 -11.78 -6.92
C VAL A 27 -2.46 -13.19 -7.26
N TYR A 28 -3.36 -14.14 -7.20
CA TYR A 28 -3.14 -15.55 -7.53
C TYR A 28 -4.03 -15.93 -8.69
N THR A 29 -3.44 -16.50 -9.75
CA THR A 29 -4.18 -16.90 -10.96
C THR A 29 -3.95 -18.38 -11.25
N TRP A 30 -5.02 -19.14 -11.28
CA TRP A 30 -5.07 -20.52 -11.77
C TRP A 30 -5.61 -20.52 -13.19
N GLU A 31 -4.73 -20.58 -14.17
CA GLU A 31 -5.10 -20.48 -15.59
C GLU A 31 -5.97 -21.67 -16.04
N GLU A 32 -5.64 -22.89 -15.57
CA GLU A 32 -6.39 -24.09 -15.94
C GLU A 32 -7.82 -24.10 -15.37
N GLU A 33 -8.00 -23.55 -14.16
CA GLU A 33 -9.28 -23.41 -13.48
C GLU A 33 -10.03 -22.14 -13.87
N GLN A 34 -9.37 -21.22 -14.57
CA GLN A 34 -9.91 -19.89 -14.92
C GLN A 34 -10.38 -19.11 -13.68
N ILE A 35 -9.55 -19.13 -12.63
CA ILE A 35 -9.83 -18.47 -11.34
C ILE A 35 -8.72 -17.47 -11.01
N SER A 36 -9.12 -16.31 -10.52
CA SER A 36 -8.24 -15.36 -9.88
C SER A 36 -8.69 -15.04 -8.45
N VAL A 37 -7.72 -14.93 -7.55
CA VAL A 37 -7.94 -14.55 -6.15
C VAL A 37 -7.06 -13.35 -5.84
N ILE A 38 -7.67 -12.30 -5.32
CA ILE A 38 -7.00 -11.10 -4.82
C ILE A 38 -7.08 -11.12 -3.31
N VAL A 39 -5.94 -11.04 -2.64
CA VAL A 39 -5.84 -10.86 -1.19
C VAL A 39 -5.21 -9.50 -0.92
N GLN A 40 -5.85 -8.70 -0.09
CA GLN A 40 -5.41 -7.33 0.22
C GLN A 40 -5.77 -6.94 1.65
N ARG A 41 -5.25 -5.79 2.11
CA ARG A 41 -5.57 -5.22 3.44
C ARG A 41 -5.34 -6.23 4.57
N ILE A 42 -4.20 -6.93 4.51
CA ILE A 42 -3.81 -7.86 5.57
C ILE A 42 -3.50 -7.08 6.83
N ARG A 43 -4.06 -7.52 7.95
CA ARG A 43 -3.85 -6.93 9.27
C ARG A 43 -3.74 -8.03 10.31
N GLU A 44 -2.89 -7.82 11.30
CA GLU A 44 -2.89 -8.60 12.54
C GLU A 44 -3.77 -7.94 13.60
N ASP A 45 -4.48 -8.77 14.34
CA ASP A 45 -5.16 -8.34 15.56
C ASP A 45 -4.21 -8.36 16.76
N SER A 46 -4.72 -7.97 17.94
CA SER A 46 -3.94 -7.97 19.20
C SER A 46 -3.47 -9.36 19.65
N LYS A 47 -3.94 -10.43 19.00
CA LYS A 47 -3.54 -11.82 19.24
C LYS A 47 -2.60 -12.34 18.14
N HIS A 48 -2.05 -11.46 17.33
CA HIS A 48 -1.20 -11.80 16.19
C HIS A 48 -1.88 -12.72 15.16
N THR A 49 -3.20 -12.54 14.98
CA THR A 49 -3.98 -13.31 14.02
C THR A 49 -4.10 -12.55 12.71
N PRO A 50 -3.45 -12.99 11.63
CA PRO A 50 -3.51 -12.33 10.34
C PRO A 50 -4.86 -12.54 9.67
N SER A 51 -5.51 -11.45 9.27
CA SER A 51 -6.73 -11.48 8.49
C SER A 51 -6.61 -10.56 7.27
N GLY A 52 -7.14 -11.00 6.13
CA GLY A 52 -7.11 -10.27 4.86
C GLY A 52 -8.48 -10.21 4.20
N GLU A 53 -8.68 -9.22 3.35
CA GLU A 53 -9.82 -9.16 2.45
C GLU A 53 -9.51 -9.98 1.20
N ILE A 54 -10.39 -10.92 0.87
CA ILE A 54 -10.26 -11.75 -0.32
C ILE A 54 -11.36 -11.42 -1.32
N ARG A 55 -11.01 -11.49 -2.60
CA ARG A 55 -11.96 -11.43 -3.73
C ARG A 55 -11.63 -12.56 -4.68
N ILE A 56 -12.60 -13.43 -4.94
CA ILE A 56 -12.48 -14.56 -5.82
C ILE A 56 -13.33 -14.31 -7.07
N LYS A 57 -12.71 -14.46 -8.24
CA LYS A 57 -13.32 -14.24 -9.54
C LYS A 57 -13.07 -15.46 -10.42
N GLY A 58 -14.07 -15.82 -11.22
CA GLY A 58 -13.93 -16.72 -12.35
C GLY A 58 -14.03 -15.94 -13.65
N ASP A 59 -13.33 -16.36 -14.69
CA ASP A 59 -13.33 -15.67 -15.97
C ASP A 59 -14.73 -15.66 -16.61
N SER A 60 -15.48 -16.75 -16.48
CA SER A 60 -16.85 -16.89 -16.99
C SER A 60 -17.92 -16.48 -15.97
N GLU A 61 -17.66 -16.72 -14.68
CA GLU A 61 -18.63 -16.50 -13.59
C GLU A 61 -18.59 -15.07 -13.04
N GLY A 62 -17.52 -14.33 -13.29
CA GLY A 62 -17.30 -13.01 -12.69
C GLY A 62 -17.01 -13.08 -11.18
N HIS A 63 -17.67 -12.29 -10.38
CA HIS A 63 -17.47 -12.31 -8.92
C HIS A 63 -18.13 -13.54 -8.26
N ILE A 64 -17.30 -14.46 -7.75
CA ILE A 64 -17.76 -15.67 -7.04
C ILE A 64 -17.96 -15.37 -5.55
N HIS A 65 -16.95 -14.80 -4.89
CA HIS A 65 -16.99 -14.50 -3.46
C HIS A 65 -16.08 -13.33 -3.06
N ALA A 66 -16.51 -12.58 -2.04
CA ALA A 66 -15.69 -11.56 -1.41
C ALA A 66 -16.00 -11.54 0.10
N THR A 67 -14.97 -11.60 0.91
CA THR A 67 -15.09 -11.56 2.39
C THR A 67 -13.76 -11.18 3.02
N ARG A 68 -13.80 -10.92 4.33
CA ARG A 68 -12.61 -10.86 5.18
C ARG A 68 -12.43 -12.22 5.86
N ILE A 69 -11.23 -12.77 5.80
CA ILE A 69 -10.91 -14.10 6.33
C ILE A 69 -9.71 -14.04 7.28
N ASN A 70 -9.79 -14.80 8.37
CA ASN A 70 -8.62 -15.17 9.16
C ASN A 70 -7.82 -16.22 8.37
N LEU A 71 -6.63 -15.81 7.89
CA LEU A 71 -5.80 -16.63 7.01
C LEU A 71 -5.23 -17.91 7.68
N LEU A 72 -5.17 -17.96 9.03
CA LEU A 72 -4.72 -19.13 9.78
C LEU A 72 -5.85 -20.10 10.15
N SER A 73 -7.12 -19.66 10.06
CA SER A 73 -8.25 -20.45 10.52
C SER A 73 -8.68 -21.50 9.50
N THR A 74 -8.45 -22.78 9.79
CA THR A 74 -8.96 -23.90 8.97
C THR A 74 -10.48 -23.84 8.79
N GLN A 75 -11.22 -23.45 9.85
CA GLN A 75 -12.67 -23.32 9.78
C GLN A 75 -13.08 -22.23 8.77
N ALA A 76 -12.41 -21.07 8.79
CA ALA A 76 -12.70 -19.97 7.86
C ALA A 76 -12.35 -20.36 6.42
N ARG A 77 -11.22 -21.04 6.19
CA ARG A 77 -10.83 -21.57 4.88
C ARG A 77 -11.87 -22.54 4.34
N ASN A 78 -12.28 -23.53 5.12
CA ASN A 78 -13.29 -24.51 4.74
C ASN A 78 -14.65 -23.86 4.46
N GLN A 79 -15.01 -22.79 5.18
CA GLN A 79 -16.24 -22.05 4.93
C GLN A 79 -16.20 -21.33 3.56
N VAL A 80 -15.08 -20.69 3.24
CA VAL A 80 -14.88 -20.05 1.93
C VAL A 80 -14.93 -21.09 0.80
N ALA A 81 -14.23 -22.20 0.94
CA ALA A 81 -14.21 -23.27 -0.06
C ALA A 81 -15.62 -23.82 -0.35
N ARG A 82 -16.39 -24.15 0.71
CA ARG A 82 -17.79 -24.59 0.56
C ARG A 82 -18.67 -23.55 -0.10
N HIS A 83 -18.49 -22.27 0.23
CA HIS A 83 -19.28 -21.20 -0.36
C HIS A 83 -18.98 -21.04 -1.85
N CYS A 84 -17.70 -21.11 -2.24
CA CYS A 84 -17.29 -21.09 -3.64
C CYS A 84 -17.83 -22.32 -4.40
N ALA A 85 -17.73 -23.52 -3.83
CA ALA A 85 -18.25 -24.74 -4.42
C ALA A 85 -19.77 -24.68 -4.65
N SER A 86 -20.53 -24.08 -3.74
CA SER A 86 -21.99 -23.94 -3.90
C SER A 86 -22.39 -22.96 -5.01
N ARG A 87 -21.58 -21.94 -5.27
CA ARG A 87 -21.83 -20.94 -6.34
C ARG A 87 -21.28 -21.33 -7.68
N CYS A 88 -20.24 -22.15 -7.69
CA CYS A 88 -19.52 -22.55 -8.87
C CYS A 88 -19.25 -24.07 -8.82
N PRO A 89 -20.25 -24.92 -9.11
CA PRO A 89 -20.15 -26.36 -8.97
C PRO A 89 -19.37 -27.05 -10.13
N SER A 90 -18.38 -26.37 -10.69
CA SER A 90 -17.65 -26.77 -11.90
C SER A 90 -16.56 -27.84 -11.68
N GLY A 91 -16.56 -28.58 -10.58
CA GLY A 91 -15.58 -29.64 -10.29
C GLY A 91 -14.17 -29.14 -9.92
N ARG A 92 -14.02 -27.85 -9.62
CA ARG A 92 -12.79 -27.26 -9.12
C ARG A 92 -12.50 -27.72 -7.69
N ASP A 93 -11.23 -27.93 -7.36
CA ASP A 93 -10.79 -28.22 -5.99
C ASP A 93 -10.68 -26.94 -5.18
N TRP A 94 -11.83 -26.48 -4.67
CA TRP A 94 -11.90 -25.25 -3.87
C TRP A 94 -11.13 -25.33 -2.57
N ASP A 95 -11.00 -26.51 -1.97
CA ASP A 95 -10.22 -26.69 -0.73
C ASP A 95 -8.73 -26.44 -1.03
N ALA A 96 -8.20 -27.01 -2.11
CA ALA A 96 -6.82 -26.77 -2.54
C ALA A 96 -6.57 -25.32 -2.92
N ILE A 97 -7.46 -24.68 -3.69
CA ILE A 97 -7.34 -23.26 -4.09
C ILE A 97 -7.26 -22.36 -2.85
N VAL A 98 -8.19 -22.53 -1.90
CA VAL A 98 -8.25 -21.70 -0.70
C VAL A 98 -7.04 -21.93 0.20
N GLU A 99 -6.60 -23.17 0.36
CA GLU A 99 -5.42 -23.51 1.14
C GLU A 99 -4.16 -22.87 0.52
N GLN A 100 -3.96 -23.01 -0.78
CA GLN A 100 -2.80 -22.48 -1.50
C GLN A 100 -2.67 -20.97 -1.35
N PHE A 101 -3.71 -20.19 -1.66
CA PHE A 101 -3.57 -18.74 -1.56
C PHE A 101 -3.40 -18.27 -0.12
N CYS A 102 -4.04 -18.91 0.87
CA CYS A 102 -3.86 -18.55 2.26
C CYS A 102 -2.43 -18.80 2.75
N VAL A 103 -1.85 -19.97 2.45
CA VAL A 103 -0.47 -20.32 2.82
C VAL A 103 0.52 -19.41 2.11
N MET A 104 0.43 -19.28 0.79
CA MET A 104 1.34 -18.44 0.00
C MET A 104 1.27 -16.96 0.42
N THR A 105 0.08 -16.46 0.76
CA THR A 105 -0.07 -15.09 1.27
C THR A 105 0.62 -14.92 2.63
N LEU A 106 0.46 -15.89 3.53
CA LEU A 106 1.09 -15.84 4.86
C LEU A 106 2.61 -15.93 4.77
N ASP A 107 3.13 -16.81 3.92
CA ASP A 107 4.56 -16.95 3.72
C ASP A 107 5.17 -15.66 3.19
N HIS A 108 4.60 -15.10 2.13
CA HIS A 108 5.07 -13.84 1.54
C HIS A 108 4.94 -12.64 2.49
N TRP A 109 3.81 -12.56 3.20
CA TRP A 109 3.58 -11.48 4.15
C TRP A 109 4.53 -11.52 5.35
N ARG A 110 5.01 -12.73 5.74
CA ARG A 110 5.96 -12.96 6.84
C ARG A 110 7.42 -12.96 6.41
N GLU A 111 7.71 -13.07 5.13
CA GLU A 111 9.06 -13.28 4.60
C GLU A 111 10.02 -12.13 4.99
N GLY A 112 9.50 -10.91 5.13
CA GLY A 112 10.31 -9.76 5.49
C GLY A 112 11.43 -9.47 4.47
N GLU A 113 12.39 -8.64 4.86
CA GLU A 113 13.56 -8.35 4.02
C GLU A 113 14.60 -9.49 4.11
N PRO A 114 15.20 -9.87 2.98
CA PRO A 114 16.26 -10.89 2.99
C PRO A 114 17.49 -10.40 3.77
N VAL A 115 18.12 -11.33 4.48
CA VAL A 115 19.40 -11.05 5.14
C VAL A 115 20.47 -10.82 4.08
N ILE A 116 21.15 -9.68 4.14
CA ILE A 116 22.25 -9.33 3.23
C ILE A 116 23.56 -9.21 4.00
N ASN A 117 24.66 -9.58 3.34
CA ASN A 117 26.00 -9.33 3.87
C ASN A 117 26.43 -7.90 3.50
N LEU A 118 26.51 -7.01 4.48
CA LEU A 118 26.90 -5.62 4.26
C LEU A 118 28.28 -5.46 3.60
N GLY A 119 29.18 -6.42 3.77
CA GLY A 119 30.49 -6.43 3.09
C GLY A 119 30.40 -6.59 1.56
N THR A 120 29.25 -7.05 1.03
CA THR A 120 29.00 -7.16 -0.42
C THR A 120 28.32 -5.92 -1.00
N VAL A 121 27.81 -5.04 -0.14
CA VAL A 121 27.15 -3.80 -0.56
C VAL A 121 28.21 -2.76 -0.92
N LYS A 122 28.07 -2.17 -2.09
CA LYS A 122 28.87 -1.03 -2.53
C LYS A 122 28.03 0.23 -2.39
N PRO A 123 28.13 0.95 -1.26
CA PRO A 123 27.38 2.20 -1.09
C PRO A 123 27.86 3.25 -2.08
N SER A 124 26.97 4.17 -2.44
CA SER A 124 27.36 5.40 -3.13
C SER A 124 28.36 6.17 -2.26
N PRO A 125 29.37 6.82 -2.83
CA PRO A 125 30.35 7.63 -2.08
C PRO A 125 29.69 8.79 -1.33
N GLU A 126 28.57 9.30 -1.84
CA GLU A 126 27.73 10.33 -1.19
C GLU A 126 26.30 9.83 -1.08
N PRO A 127 25.56 10.24 -0.03
CA PRO A 127 24.13 9.92 0.07
C PRO A 127 23.35 10.48 -1.10
N ASP A 128 22.40 9.72 -1.60
CA ASP A 128 21.46 10.19 -2.62
C ASP A 128 20.38 11.04 -1.97
N TYR A 129 20.00 12.13 -2.63
CA TYR A 129 18.96 13.05 -2.19
C TYR A 129 17.85 13.15 -3.23
N ARG A 130 16.59 13.08 -2.77
CA ARG A 130 15.43 13.48 -3.58
C ARG A 130 15.40 15.00 -3.76
N LEU A 131 15.78 15.72 -2.71
CA LEU A 131 15.99 17.18 -2.74
C LEU A 131 17.14 17.55 -1.81
N PHE A 132 18.29 17.90 -2.39
CA PHE A 132 19.47 18.33 -1.61
C PHE A 132 19.27 19.72 -1.00
N PRO A 133 19.64 19.97 0.26
CA PRO A 133 20.19 19.01 1.22
C PRO A 133 19.15 18.47 2.22
N TYR A 134 17.86 18.52 1.91
CA TYR A 134 16.79 18.34 2.89
C TYR A 134 16.21 16.94 2.95
N LEU A 135 16.06 16.27 1.81
CA LEU A 135 15.33 15.02 1.70
C LEU A 135 16.23 13.92 1.14
N LEU A 136 16.70 13.04 2.02
CA LEU A 136 17.45 11.83 1.62
C LEU A 136 16.53 10.87 0.86
N GLU A 137 17.05 10.26 -0.18
CA GLU A 137 16.31 9.27 -0.97
C GLU A 137 15.94 8.05 -0.13
N GLY A 138 14.66 7.64 -0.19
CA GLY A 138 14.14 6.49 0.55
C GLY A 138 13.92 6.70 2.04
N GLU A 139 14.25 7.88 2.59
CA GLU A 139 14.18 8.16 4.02
C GLU A 139 12.97 9.04 4.39
N THR A 140 12.62 8.99 5.68
CA THR A 140 11.56 9.82 6.26
C THR A 140 12.15 11.07 6.89
N THR A 141 11.70 12.23 6.44
CA THR A 141 12.02 13.53 7.03
C THR A 141 10.82 14.08 7.81
N LEU A 142 11.07 14.69 8.96
CA LEU A 142 10.05 15.30 9.82
C LEU A 142 10.25 16.81 9.91
N ILE A 143 9.22 17.61 9.58
CA ILE A 143 9.13 19.03 9.91
C ILE A 143 8.27 19.17 11.17
N TYR A 144 8.89 19.67 12.23
CA TYR A 144 8.26 19.82 13.53
C TYR A 144 8.23 21.29 13.97
N GLY A 145 7.15 21.70 14.63
CA GLY A 145 7.03 23.06 15.20
C GLY A 145 5.59 23.47 15.50
N ASP A 146 5.42 24.67 16.05
CA ASP A 146 4.12 25.20 16.47
C ASP A 146 3.12 25.34 15.31
N GLY A 147 1.84 25.40 15.65
CA GLY A 147 0.77 25.65 14.66
C GLY A 147 0.94 27.02 13.97
N GLY A 148 0.56 27.12 12.71
CA GLY A 148 0.50 28.39 11.98
C GLY A 148 1.83 28.97 11.49
N ILE A 149 2.99 28.35 11.76
CA ILE A 149 4.31 28.87 11.34
C ILE A 149 4.66 28.60 9.87
N GLY A 150 3.74 28.02 9.10
CA GLY A 150 3.93 27.82 7.65
C GLY A 150 4.49 26.46 7.24
N LYS A 151 4.53 25.43 8.11
CA LYS A 151 5.06 24.09 7.78
C LYS A 151 4.44 23.49 6.52
N SER A 152 3.12 23.56 6.38
CA SER A 152 2.42 23.05 5.20
C SER A 152 2.77 23.81 3.90
N TYR A 153 3.12 25.12 4.01
CA TYR A 153 3.63 25.87 2.86
C TYR A 153 5.04 25.42 2.49
N VAL A 154 5.90 25.16 3.48
CA VAL A 154 7.25 24.62 3.24
C VAL A 154 7.15 23.25 2.57
N ALA A 155 6.30 22.35 3.07
CA ALA A 155 6.11 21.03 2.50
C ALA A 155 5.58 21.10 1.05
N ALA A 156 4.57 21.95 0.79
CA ALA A 156 4.05 22.15 -0.56
C ALA A 156 5.10 22.79 -1.49
N TYR A 157 5.97 23.66 -0.97
CA TYR A 157 7.08 24.25 -1.73
C TYR A 157 8.11 23.19 -2.13
N LEU A 158 8.54 22.33 -1.20
CA LEU A 158 9.48 21.24 -1.49
C LEU A 158 8.84 20.21 -2.45
N ALA A 159 7.55 19.88 -2.26
CA ALA A 159 6.79 19.03 -3.15
C ALA A 159 6.75 19.57 -4.59
N SER A 160 6.49 20.88 -4.74
CA SER A 160 6.50 21.53 -6.06
C SER A 160 7.87 21.56 -6.72
N GLN A 161 8.95 21.65 -5.93
CA GLN A 161 10.32 21.56 -6.48
C GLN A 161 10.60 20.18 -7.08
N ILE A 162 10.18 19.11 -6.37
CA ILE A 162 10.37 17.74 -6.84
C ILE A 162 9.48 17.47 -8.05
N ASP A 163 8.20 17.83 -8.00
CA ASP A 163 7.26 17.67 -9.11
C ASP A 163 7.78 18.31 -10.41
N GLN A 164 8.35 19.50 -10.30
CA GLN A 164 8.84 20.27 -11.46
C GLN A 164 10.34 20.09 -11.77
N GLY A 165 11.08 19.37 -10.95
CA GLY A 165 12.53 19.21 -11.10
C GLY A 165 13.32 20.53 -10.95
N ILE A 166 12.84 21.45 -10.10
CA ILE A 166 13.39 22.79 -9.99
C ILE A 166 14.64 22.80 -9.09
N THR A 167 15.73 23.33 -9.61
CA THR A 167 16.95 23.61 -8.85
C THR A 167 17.01 25.08 -8.49
N LEU A 168 17.09 25.43 -7.21
CA LEU A 168 17.20 26.79 -6.71
C LEU A 168 18.48 26.97 -5.89
N GLY A 169 19.42 27.71 -6.42
CA GLY A 169 20.72 27.91 -5.79
C GLY A 169 21.46 26.59 -5.60
N LYS A 170 21.66 26.19 -4.33
CA LYS A 170 22.27 24.89 -3.99
C LYS A 170 21.24 23.76 -3.80
N ASN A 171 19.95 24.08 -3.80
CA ASN A 171 18.88 23.10 -3.62
C ASN A 171 18.60 22.44 -4.96
N ALA A 172 19.04 21.19 -5.12
CA ALA A 172 18.84 20.42 -6.33
C ALA A 172 17.74 19.37 -6.09
N ALA A 173 16.66 19.44 -6.84
CA ALA A 173 15.58 18.46 -6.82
C ALA A 173 15.77 17.44 -7.95
N VAL A 174 15.66 16.16 -7.61
CA VAL A 174 15.45 15.09 -8.59
C VAL A 174 13.95 15.03 -8.86
N GLN A 175 13.57 15.26 -10.13
CA GLN A 175 12.16 15.23 -10.52
C GLN A 175 11.53 13.87 -10.24
N GLY A 176 10.26 13.87 -9.81
CA GLY A 176 9.51 12.67 -9.54
C GLY A 176 8.04 12.95 -9.23
N ASN A 177 7.23 11.89 -9.30
CA ASN A 177 5.80 11.96 -9.02
C ASN A 177 5.57 12.14 -7.52
N VAL A 178 4.72 13.09 -7.16
CA VAL A 178 4.48 13.48 -5.77
C VAL A 178 3.04 13.16 -5.37
N LEU A 179 2.88 12.51 -4.21
CA LEU A 179 1.58 12.29 -3.55
C LEU A 179 1.50 13.13 -2.28
N TYR A 180 0.50 13.99 -2.18
CA TYR A 180 0.21 14.80 -0.99
C TYR A 180 -0.99 14.22 -0.26
N LEU A 181 -0.76 13.64 0.92
CA LEU A 181 -1.76 13.09 1.82
C LEU A 181 -2.14 14.17 2.84
N ASP A 182 -3.34 14.71 2.71
CA ASP A 182 -3.85 15.81 3.54
C ASP A 182 -4.87 15.29 4.57
N TYR A 183 -4.58 15.52 5.83
CA TYR A 183 -5.40 15.14 6.97
C TYR A 183 -6.06 16.32 7.66
N GLU A 184 -5.77 17.56 7.24
CA GLU A 184 -6.21 18.76 7.97
C GLU A 184 -7.08 19.70 7.15
N THR A 185 -6.82 19.83 5.86
CA THR A 185 -7.47 20.86 5.06
C THR A 185 -8.41 20.27 4.01
N ASN A 186 -8.54 20.91 2.87
CA ASN A 186 -9.33 20.42 1.74
C ASN A 186 -8.61 20.72 0.42
N ARG A 187 -9.08 20.10 -0.66
CA ARG A 187 -8.48 20.21 -1.98
C ARG A 187 -8.43 21.64 -2.52
N GLU A 188 -9.42 22.49 -2.18
CA GLU A 188 -9.46 23.86 -2.66
C GLU A 188 -8.36 24.71 -2.01
N ILE A 189 -8.12 24.51 -0.71
CA ILE A 189 -7.04 25.20 0.04
C ILE A 189 -5.69 24.69 -0.47
N ALA A 190 -5.52 23.37 -0.60
CA ALA A 190 -4.32 22.77 -1.14
C ALA A 190 -4.03 23.30 -2.57
N ALA A 191 -5.01 23.26 -3.46
CA ALA A 191 -4.87 23.75 -4.84
C ALA A 191 -4.44 25.23 -4.88
N ARG A 192 -5.04 26.10 -4.06
CA ARG A 192 -4.64 27.52 -3.98
C ARG A 192 -3.18 27.67 -3.53
N ARG A 193 -2.76 26.85 -2.58
CA ARG A 193 -1.37 26.85 -2.07
C ARG A 193 -0.39 26.46 -3.18
N PHE A 194 -0.63 25.37 -3.85
CA PHE A 194 0.20 24.90 -4.96
C PHE A 194 0.22 25.89 -6.13
N GLN A 195 -0.94 26.46 -6.51
CA GLN A 195 -1.01 27.48 -7.56
C GLN A 195 -0.24 28.75 -7.20
N ALA A 196 -0.26 29.17 -5.93
CA ALA A 196 0.51 30.33 -5.47
C ALA A 196 2.02 30.06 -5.57
N ILE A 197 2.47 28.87 -5.21
CA ILE A 197 3.86 28.44 -5.30
C ILE A 197 4.30 28.38 -6.78
N THR A 198 3.53 27.71 -7.62
CA THR A 198 3.81 27.60 -9.06
C THR A 198 3.95 28.97 -9.73
N ARG A 199 3.04 29.90 -9.42
CA ARG A 199 3.15 31.29 -9.89
C ARG A 199 4.40 32.00 -9.36
N GLY A 200 4.77 31.71 -8.10
CA GLY A 200 6.01 32.26 -7.50
C GLY A 200 7.28 31.80 -8.24
N TYR A 201 7.26 30.63 -8.84
CA TYR A 201 8.33 30.14 -9.72
C TYR A 201 8.27 30.72 -11.15
N GLY A 202 7.23 31.48 -11.49
CA GLY A 202 7.02 31.98 -12.86
C GLY A 202 6.53 30.92 -13.84
N LEU A 203 6.02 29.79 -13.36
CA LEU A 203 5.48 28.72 -14.18
C LEU A 203 4.03 29.00 -14.58
N GLN A 204 3.65 28.65 -15.80
CA GLN A 204 2.27 28.81 -16.30
C GLN A 204 1.41 27.57 -16.06
N GLU A 205 2.03 26.42 -15.92
CA GLU A 205 1.35 25.14 -15.73
C GLU A 205 1.01 24.89 -14.26
N SER A 206 -0.10 24.20 -14.03
CA SER A 206 -0.46 23.74 -12.69
C SER A 206 0.50 22.66 -12.22
N SER A 207 0.68 22.55 -10.88
CA SER A 207 1.42 21.46 -10.26
C SER A 207 0.85 20.10 -10.68
N GLY A 208 1.74 19.13 -10.98
CA GLY A 208 1.41 17.72 -11.23
C GLY A 208 1.21 16.91 -9.94
N VAL A 209 1.34 17.55 -8.77
CA VAL A 209 1.21 16.89 -7.47
C VAL A 209 -0.16 16.24 -7.32
N LEU A 210 -0.16 14.93 -7.11
CA LEU A 210 -1.37 14.17 -6.81
C LEU A 210 -1.79 14.46 -5.37
N TYR A 211 -3.09 14.71 -5.18
CA TYR A 211 -3.65 15.08 -3.88
C TYR A 211 -4.69 14.06 -3.42
N ARG A 212 -4.58 13.64 -2.16
CA ARG A 212 -5.58 12.80 -1.51
C ARG A 212 -5.96 13.38 -0.15
N PHE A 213 -7.25 13.66 0.05
CA PHE A 213 -7.79 13.94 1.37
C PHE A 213 -8.00 12.61 2.13
N CYS A 214 -7.46 12.52 3.34
CA CYS A 214 -7.42 11.29 4.13
C CYS A 214 -8.35 11.38 5.35
N PHE A 215 -9.24 10.40 5.51
CA PHE A 215 -10.16 10.29 6.65
C PHE A 215 -9.73 9.21 7.64
N GLN A 216 -8.95 8.24 7.18
CA GLN A 216 -8.54 7.09 7.98
C GLN A 216 -7.09 7.26 8.42
N PRO A 217 -6.71 6.79 9.61
CA PRO A 217 -5.30 6.73 9.99
C PRO A 217 -4.44 6.05 8.93
N LEU A 218 -3.20 6.50 8.77
CA LEU A 218 -2.29 5.99 7.75
C LEU A 218 -2.18 4.46 7.77
N ALA A 219 -1.97 3.87 8.96
CA ALA A 219 -1.89 2.41 9.12
C ALA A 219 -3.19 1.70 8.71
N SER A 220 -4.34 2.36 8.81
CA SER A 220 -5.62 1.80 8.40
C SER A 220 -5.86 1.86 6.90
N ASP A 221 -5.30 2.86 6.23
CA ASP A 221 -5.47 3.12 4.80
C ASP A 221 -4.25 2.69 3.97
N ILE A 222 -3.25 2.09 4.62
CA ILE A 222 -1.93 1.81 4.03
C ILE A 222 -2.01 0.99 2.74
N SER A 223 -2.87 -0.02 2.68
CA SER A 223 -2.99 -0.87 1.47
C SER A 223 -3.53 -0.11 0.26
N GLU A 224 -4.42 0.87 0.47
CA GLU A 224 -4.92 1.72 -0.61
C GLU A 224 -3.87 2.73 -1.05
N ILE A 225 -3.11 3.28 -0.09
CA ILE A 225 -2.00 4.18 -0.39
C ILE A 225 -0.89 3.45 -1.14
N GLN A 226 -0.53 2.24 -0.74
CA GLN A 226 0.45 1.40 -1.45
C GLN A 226 0.03 1.13 -2.90
N LYS A 227 -1.27 0.87 -3.12
CA LYS A 227 -1.81 0.70 -4.46
C LYS A 227 -1.65 1.96 -5.30
N ILE A 228 -2.01 3.14 -4.76
CA ILE A 228 -1.82 4.43 -5.44
C ILE A 228 -0.33 4.66 -5.75
N VAL A 229 0.56 4.40 -4.78
CA VAL A 229 2.01 4.53 -4.95
C VAL A 229 2.52 3.69 -6.12
N ALA A 230 1.99 2.48 -6.29
CA ALA A 230 2.38 1.59 -7.38
C ALA A 230 1.73 1.97 -8.73
N GLU A 231 0.45 2.34 -8.74
CA GLU A 231 -0.30 2.69 -9.96
C GLU A 231 0.16 4.02 -10.58
N GLU A 232 0.51 5.00 -9.73
CA GLU A 232 0.91 6.36 -10.15
C GLU A 232 2.43 6.55 -10.13
N ASP A 233 3.20 5.49 -9.92
CA ASP A 233 4.68 5.49 -9.83
C ASP A 233 5.22 6.61 -8.95
N ILE A 234 4.68 6.72 -7.73
CA ILE A 234 5.01 7.80 -6.78
C ILE A 234 6.44 7.66 -6.28
N ASP A 235 7.19 8.75 -6.28
CA ASP A 235 8.57 8.85 -5.78
C ASP A 235 8.66 9.52 -4.42
N PHE A 236 7.79 10.51 -4.17
CA PHE A 236 7.82 11.32 -2.96
C PHE A 236 6.43 11.48 -2.36
N ILE A 237 6.32 11.34 -1.04
CA ILE A 237 5.05 11.42 -0.31
C ILE A 237 5.13 12.49 0.78
N VAL A 238 4.15 13.38 0.81
CA VAL A 238 3.96 14.33 1.91
C VAL A 238 2.80 13.87 2.77
N VAL A 239 2.96 13.90 4.10
CA VAL A 239 1.88 13.66 5.08
C VAL A 239 1.66 14.93 5.91
N ASP A 240 0.53 15.58 5.70
CA ASP A 240 0.12 16.84 6.37
C ASP A 240 -1.22 16.61 7.11
N SER A 241 -1.21 16.26 8.41
CA SER A 241 -0.10 16.09 9.32
C SER A 241 -0.12 14.74 10.07
N ALA A 242 0.96 14.48 10.81
CA ALA A 242 1.13 13.24 11.59
C ALA A 242 0.06 13.04 12.67
N GLY A 243 -0.39 14.09 13.34
CA GLY A 243 -1.37 13.99 14.42
C GLY A 243 -2.60 13.17 14.03
N PRO A 244 -3.45 13.64 13.10
CA PRO A 244 -4.59 12.88 12.61
C PRO A 244 -4.19 11.57 11.92
N ALA A 245 -3.04 11.54 11.24
CA ALA A 245 -2.55 10.36 10.53
C ALA A 245 -2.15 9.20 11.46
N CYS A 246 -1.76 9.47 12.70
CA CYS A 246 -1.44 8.45 13.71
C CYS A 246 -2.66 7.63 14.15
N GLY A 247 -3.86 8.21 14.11
CA GLY A 247 -5.11 7.49 14.40
C GLY A 247 -5.34 7.14 15.88
N GLY A 248 -4.74 7.89 16.78
CA GLY A 248 -4.87 7.75 18.22
C GLY A 248 -4.24 8.93 18.92
N ASP A 249 -3.93 8.78 20.20
CA ASP A 249 -3.15 9.78 20.93
C ASP A 249 -1.75 9.88 20.31
N PRO A 250 -1.37 11.05 19.72
CA PRO A 250 -0.06 11.21 19.09
C PRO A 250 1.12 11.08 20.08
N GLU A 251 0.87 11.29 21.38
CA GLU A 251 1.87 11.13 22.45
C GLU A 251 2.03 9.65 22.84
N SER A 252 1.13 8.78 22.41
CA SER A 252 1.22 7.35 22.65
C SER A 252 2.30 6.70 21.81
N ALA A 253 3.25 6.03 22.44
CA ALA A 253 4.29 5.27 21.74
C ALA A 253 3.73 4.25 20.74
N SER A 254 2.60 3.61 21.06
CA SER A 254 1.95 2.64 20.15
C SER A 254 1.41 3.30 18.89
N SER A 255 0.79 4.48 19.00
CA SER A 255 0.30 5.24 17.83
C SER A 255 1.46 5.68 16.93
N ALA A 256 2.54 6.19 17.53
CA ALA A 256 3.74 6.59 16.81
C ALA A 256 4.40 5.40 16.10
N ILE A 257 4.56 4.25 16.78
CA ILE A 257 5.13 3.04 16.19
C ILE A 257 4.29 2.58 15.01
N ASN A 258 2.97 2.49 15.14
CA ASN A 258 2.06 2.08 14.06
C ASN A 258 2.16 3.02 12.85
N TYR A 259 2.21 4.33 13.10
CA TYR A 259 2.35 5.35 12.06
C TYR A 259 3.68 5.19 11.30
N PHE A 260 4.81 5.15 12.00
CA PHE A 260 6.11 5.05 11.35
C PHE A 260 6.34 3.68 10.69
N THR A 261 5.76 2.60 11.22
CA THR A 261 5.77 1.29 10.57
C THR A 261 5.01 1.33 9.24
N ALA A 262 3.81 1.94 9.25
CA ALA A 262 3.04 2.13 8.02
C ALA A 262 3.79 3.00 7.01
N LEU A 263 4.40 4.11 7.47
CA LEU A 263 5.15 5.02 6.61
C LEU A 263 6.34 4.32 5.95
N ARG A 264 7.13 3.55 6.72
CA ARG A 264 8.26 2.75 6.21
C ARG A 264 7.84 1.69 5.20
N SER A 265 6.65 1.12 5.35
CA SER A 265 6.15 0.10 4.41
C SER A 265 5.90 0.65 3.00
N LEU A 266 5.82 1.96 2.83
CA LEU A 266 5.71 2.63 1.53
C LEU A 266 7.01 2.59 0.74
N ARG A 267 8.17 2.43 1.41
CA ARG A 267 9.52 2.36 0.79
C ARG A 267 9.81 3.52 -0.17
N LYS A 268 9.36 4.71 0.17
CA LYS A 268 9.52 5.94 -0.62
C LYS A 268 10.11 7.04 0.23
N THR A 269 10.69 8.03 -0.40
CA THR A 269 11.08 9.27 0.27
C THR A 269 9.82 9.95 0.82
N THR A 270 9.81 10.27 2.12
CA THR A 270 8.63 10.86 2.75
C THR A 270 8.95 12.10 3.55
N LEU A 271 8.00 13.05 3.57
CA LEU A 271 8.03 14.23 4.40
C LEU A 271 6.78 14.28 5.28
N THR A 272 6.97 14.27 6.57
CA THR A 272 5.87 14.33 7.53
C THR A 272 5.87 15.66 8.25
N ILE A 273 4.71 16.29 8.39
CA ILE A 273 4.51 17.50 9.21
C ILE A 273 3.98 17.06 10.57
N ALA A 274 4.60 17.56 11.66
CA ALA A 274 4.12 17.38 13.01
C ALA A 274 3.95 18.70 13.73
N HIS A 275 2.95 18.76 14.61
CA HIS A 275 2.71 19.89 15.50
C HIS A 275 3.28 19.60 16.89
N ARG A 276 3.65 20.69 17.57
CA ARG A 276 4.09 20.63 18.95
C ARG A 276 2.89 20.53 19.88
#